data_ae0b48aa613a96983c9e005511876835
#
_entry.id   ae0b48aa613a96983c9e005511876835
#
_cell.length_a   1.000
_cell.length_b   1.000
_cell.length_c   1.000
_cell.angle_alpha   90.00
_cell.angle_beta   90.00
_cell.angle_gamma   90.00
#
_symmetry.space_group_name_H-M   'P 1'
#
loop_
_entity.id
_entity.type
_entity.pdbx_description
1 polymer ?
#
loop_
_entity_poly.entity_id
_entity_poly.type
_entity_poly.pdbx_seq_one_letter_code
_entity_poly.pdbx_strand_id
1 'polypeptide(L)'
;MNEKPIRNNSEIGKLKTVILHRPGKELEGLTPDYLERLLFDDIPYLEAAQAEHDAFAQVLRERGVEVLYLDQLVAESLYNEEIKWRFISDFVRASKQGERHVTHALMRYLGEFEPLE
;
A
#
# COMPACT_ATOMS: atom_id res chain seq x y z
N MET A 1 -13.69 -7.29 17.36
CA MET A 1 -13.19 -6.09 16.67
C MET A 1 -14.32 -5.05 16.69
N ASN A 2 -14.12 -3.90 17.29
CA ASN A 2 -15.08 -2.81 17.15
C ASN A 2 -14.95 -2.27 15.73
N GLU A 3 -15.83 -2.71 14.85
CA GLU A 3 -15.93 -2.13 13.51
C GLU A 3 -16.36 -0.66 13.66
N LYS A 4 -15.41 0.24 13.52
CA LYS A 4 -15.76 1.67 13.42
C LYS A 4 -16.42 1.87 12.04
N PRO A 5 -17.68 2.32 11.98
CA PRO A 5 -18.31 2.52 10.68
C PRO A 5 -17.58 3.59 9.90
N ILE A 6 -17.29 3.32 8.64
CA ILE A 6 -16.76 4.31 7.71
C ILE A 6 -17.87 5.35 7.50
N ARG A 7 -17.59 6.58 7.91
CA ARG A 7 -18.55 7.68 7.83
C ARG A 7 -17.83 8.96 7.42
N ASN A 8 -17.64 9.12 6.14
CA ASN A 8 -17.01 10.30 5.54
C ASN A 8 -18.03 11.07 4.72
N ASN A 9 -18.56 12.14 5.29
CA ASN A 9 -19.65 12.95 4.71
C ASN A 9 -19.21 14.36 4.33
N SER A 10 -17.94 14.73 4.57
CA SER A 10 -17.47 16.09 4.39
C SER A 10 -15.95 16.13 4.27
N GLU A 11 -15.45 17.03 3.43
CA GLU A 11 -14.03 17.33 3.31
C GLU A 11 -13.54 18.38 4.33
N ILE A 12 -14.46 19.07 4.96
CA ILE A 12 -14.17 20.14 5.93
C ILE A 12 -14.46 19.75 7.39
N GLY A 13 -15.00 18.56 7.60
CA GLY A 13 -15.23 18.03 8.94
C GLY A 13 -13.94 17.64 9.65
N LYS A 14 -14.01 17.45 10.97
CA LYS A 14 -12.86 17.02 11.77
C LYS A 14 -12.38 15.63 11.30
N LEU A 15 -11.15 15.54 10.84
CA LEU A 15 -10.51 14.28 10.50
C LEU A 15 -10.29 13.45 11.78
N LYS A 16 -10.71 12.20 11.79
CA LYS A 16 -10.60 11.29 12.93
C LYS A 16 -9.59 10.18 12.68
N THR A 17 -9.62 9.61 11.49
CA THR A 17 -8.76 8.50 11.10
C THR A 17 -8.34 8.70 9.64
N VAL A 18 -7.09 8.45 9.33
CA VAL A 18 -6.54 8.51 7.98
C VAL A 18 -5.67 7.29 7.71
N ILE A 19 -5.74 6.77 6.49
CA ILE A 19 -4.83 5.75 6.01
C ILE A 19 -3.78 6.43 5.15
N LEU A 20 -2.52 6.22 5.49
CA LEU A 20 -1.36 6.73 4.77
C LEU A 20 -0.56 5.58 4.16
N HIS A 21 0.27 5.92 3.19
CA HIS A 21 1.32 5.05 2.67
C HIS A 21 2.66 5.80 2.74
N ARG A 22 3.59 5.26 3.52
CA ARG A 22 4.93 5.84 3.65
C ARG A 22 5.72 5.54 2.37
N PRO A 23 6.37 6.53 1.75
CA PRO A 23 7.23 6.28 0.60
C PRO A 23 8.26 5.19 0.89
N GLY A 24 8.40 4.22 0.01
CA GLY A 24 9.27 3.07 0.18
C GLY A 24 10.16 2.81 -1.03
N LYS A 25 10.69 1.61 -1.10
CA LYS A 25 11.61 1.19 -2.17
C LYS A 25 11.00 1.25 -3.57
N GLU A 26 9.70 1.33 -3.70
CA GLU A 26 9.03 1.54 -4.99
C GLU A 26 9.52 2.79 -5.71
N LEU A 27 9.95 3.83 -4.97
CA LEU A 27 10.51 5.05 -5.55
C LEU A 27 11.91 4.85 -6.14
N GLU A 28 12.68 3.89 -5.63
CA GLU A 28 14.01 3.56 -6.14
C GLU A 28 13.96 2.85 -7.50
N GLY A 29 12.82 2.25 -7.83
CA GLY A 29 12.56 1.62 -9.12
C GLY A 29 12.18 2.59 -10.24
N LEU A 30 12.03 3.89 -9.95
CA LEU A 30 11.75 4.91 -10.95
C LEU A 30 13.00 5.18 -11.79
N THR A 31 12.92 4.85 -13.08
CA THR A 31 13.97 5.21 -14.04
C THR A 31 13.47 6.37 -14.91
N PRO A 32 14.37 7.15 -15.55
CA PRO A 32 13.99 8.24 -16.42
C PRO A 32 12.97 7.86 -17.50
N ASP A 33 13.05 6.63 -18.01
CA ASP A 33 12.14 6.11 -19.04
C ASP A 33 10.70 5.91 -18.55
N TYR A 34 10.50 5.81 -17.24
CA TYR A 34 9.18 5.60 -16.63
C TYR A 34 8.56 6.86 -16.03
N LEU A 35 9.33 7.95 -15.86
CA LEU A 35 8.87 9.17 -15.20
C LEU A 35 7.61 9.75 -15.88
N GLU A 36 7.67 9.95 -17.20
CA GLU A 36 6.54 10.49 -17.95
C GLU A 36 5.31 9.58 -17.87
N ARG A 37 5.50 8.28 -18.01
CA ARG A 37 4.42 7.30 -17.94
C ARG A 37 3.75 7.24 -16.58
N LEU A 38 4.51 7.46 -15.51
CA LEU A 38 4.05 7.43 -14.13
C LEU A 38 3.69 8.80 -13.58
N LEU A 39 3.71 9.83 -14.44
CA LEU A 39 3.40 11.23 -14.09
C LEU A 39 4.30 11.83 -12.99
N PHE A 40 5.56 11.42 -12.99
CA PHE A 40 6.58 12.02 -12.12
C PHE A 40 7.39 13.05 -12.91
N ASP A 41 7.59 14.23 -12.34
CA ASP A 41 8.42 15.28 -12.94
C ASP A 41 9.91 15.01 -12.72
N ASP A 42 10.25 14.32 -11.63
CA ASP A 42 11.62 13.95 -11.28
C ASP A 42 11.63 12.72 -10.37
N ILE A 43 12.81 12.13 -10.14
CA ILE A 43 13.00 11.00 -9.23
C ILE A 43 13.11 11.55 -7.80
N PRO A 44 12.14 11.23 -6.91
CA PRO A 44 12.21 11.71 -5.54
C PRO A 44 13.37 11.08 -4.77
N TYR A 45 14.01 11.87 -3.91
CA TYR A 45 15.01 11.35 -2.98
C TYR A 45 14.31 10.66 -1.79
N LEU A 46 14.45 9.35 -1.70
CA LEU A 46 13.68 8.51 -0.79
C LEU A 46 13.80 8.93 0.68
N GLU A 47 15.01 9.19 1.17
CA GLU A 47 15.22 9.57 2.57
C GLU A 47 14.52 10.87 2.94
N ALA A 48 14.59 11.88 2.05
CA ALA A 48 13.90 13.14 2.26
C ALA A 48 12.38 12.94 2.21
N ALA A 49 11.86 12.19 1.23
CA ALA A 49 10.45 11.88 1.12
C ALA A 49 9.91 11.16 2.37
N GLN A 50 10.69 10.24 2.93
CA GLN A 50 10.34 9.56 4.17
C GLN A 50 10.33 10.50 5.37
N ALA A 51 11.34 11.34 5.51
CA ALA A 51 11.41 12.32 6.62
C ALA A 51 10.26 13.32 6.58
N GLU A 52 9.92 13.82 5.40
CA GLU A 52 8.78 14.72 5.20
C GLU A 52 7.45 14.04 5.47
N HIS A 53 7.30 12.81 5.02
CA HIS A 53 6.12 11.99 5.34
C HIS A 53 5.96 11.76 6.83
N ASP A 54 7.04 11.39 7.52
CA ASP A 54 7.03 11.13 8.96
C ASP A 54 6.66 12.40 9.75
N ALA A 55 7.19 13.56 9.34
CA ALA A 55 6.82 14.84 9.92
C ALA A 55 5.32 15.17 9.69
N PHE A 56 4.81 14.94 8.49
CA PHE A 56 3.38 15.09 8.19
C PHE A 56 2.50 14.18 9.04
N ALA A 57 2.85 12.91 9.14
CA ALA A 57 2.11 11.94 9.98
C ALA A 57 2.14 12.36 11.46
N GLN A 58 3.26 12.90 11.94
CA GLN A 58 3.38 13.38 13.32
C GLN A 58 2.45 14.55 13.60
N VAL A 59 2.36 15.53 12.69
CA VAL A 59 1.42 16.65 12.83
C VAL A 59 -0.02 16.18 12.95
N LEU A 60 -0.41 15.15 12.19
CA LEU A 60 -1.76 14.57 12.27
C LEU A 60 -2.00 13.91 13.64
N ARG A 61 -1.04 13.15 14.15
CA ARG A 61 -1.13 12.51 15.46
C ARG A 61 -1.24 13.53 16.60
N GLU A 62 -0.48 14.60 16.55
CA GLU A 62 -0.54 15.68 17.52
C GLU A 62 -1.90 16.41 17.54
N ARG A 63 -2.61 16.38 16.42
CA ARG A 63 -3.98 16.87 16.29
C ARG A 63 -5.05 15.85 16.70
N GLY A 64 -4.65 14.70 17.23
CA GLY A 64 -5.54 13.63 17.68
C GLY A 64 -6.14 12.80 16.55
N VAL A 65 -5.50 12.79 15.37
CA VAL A 65 -5.89 11.93 14.25
C VAL A 65 -5.24 10.56 14.42
N GLU A 66 -6.03 9.52 14.28
CA GLU A 66 -5.53 8.14 14.19
C GLU A 66 -4.90 7.94 12.81
N VAL A 67 -3.60 7.68 12.77
CA VAL A 67 -2.85 7.42 11.53
C VAL A 67 -2.62 5.93 11.38
N LEU A 68 -3.15 5.35 10.32
CA LEU A 68 -2.98 3.96 9.93
C LEU A 68 -2.13 3.88 8.67
N TYR A 69 -1.42 2.78 8.49
CA TYR A 69 -0.61 2.53 7.30
C TYR A 69 -1.19 1.39 6.47
N LEU A 70 -1.31 1.64 5.17
CA LEU A 70 -1.93 0.71 4.23
C LEU A 70 -1.21 -0.64 4.18
N ASP A 71 0.11 -0.62 4.10
CA ASP A 71 0.96 -1.81 4.06
C ASP A 71 0.77 -2.69 5.30
N GLN A 72 0.71 -2.09 6.49
CA GLN A 72 0.46 -2.80 7.74
C GLN A 72 -0.93 -3.42 7.79
N LEU A 73 -1.97 -2.67 7.39
CA LEU A 73 -3.35 -3.17 7.36
C LEU A 73 -3.51 -4.33 6.38
N VAL A 74 -2.88 -4.22 5.21
CA VAL A 74 -2.89 -5.31 4.21
C VAL A 74 -2.15 -6.53 4.76
N ALA A 75 -0.96 -6.33 5.34
CA ALA A 75 -0.18 -7.42 5.91
C ALA A 75 -0.96 -8.16 7.01
N GLU A 76 -1.58 -7.43 7.94
CA GLU A 76 -2.43 -8.02 8.99
C GLU A 76 -3.57 -8.87 8.40
N SER A 77 -4.18 -8.39 7.32
CA SER A 77 -5.25 -9.13 6.63
C SER A 77 -4.72 -10.42 5.97
N LEU A 78 -3.51 -10.37 5.40
CA LEU A 78 -2.89 -11.49 4.70
C LEU A 78 -2.33 -12.59 5.62
N TYR A 79 -2.26 -12.38 6.94
CA TYR A 79 -2.00 -13.46 7.87
C TYR A 79 -3.14 -14.49 7.94
N ASN A 80 -4.33 -14.14 7.47
CA ASN A 80 -5.38 -15.11 7.21
C ASN A 80 -5.12 -15.80 5.86
N GLU A 81 -4.86 -17.10 5.89
CA GLU A 81 -4.50 -17.89 4.69
C GLU A 81 -5.56 -17.85 3.59
N GLU A 82 -6.83 -17.87 3.94
CA GLU A 82 -7.93 -17.79 2.95
C GLU A 82 -7.91 -16.43 2.23
N ILE A 83 -7.75 -15.34 2.98
CA ILE A 83 -7.67 -13.99 2.44
C ILE A 83 -6.41 -13.84 1.59
N LYS A 84 -5.26 -14.34 2.06
CA LYS A 84 -3.99 -14.33 1.34
C LYS A 84 -4.12 -15.00 -0.04
N TRP A 85 -4.63 -16.21 -0.10
CA TRP A 85 -4.79 -16.93 -1.36
C TRP A 85 -5.79 -16.28 -2.31
N ARG A 86 -6.88 -15.74 -1.78
CA ARG A 86 -7.85 -14.98 -2.57
C ARG A 86 -7.21 -13.72 -3.16
N PHE A 87 -6.48 -12.96 -2.35
CA PHE A 87 -5.76 -11.76 -2.80
C PHE A 87 -4.76 -12.09 -3.90
N ILE A 88 -3.90 -13.11 -3.71
CA ILE A 88 -2.93 -13.54 -4.72
C ILE A 88 -3.61 -13.95 -6.02
N SER A 89 -4.69 -14.72 -5.93
CA SER A 89 -5.46 -15.16 -7.10
C SER A 89 -6.04 -13.98 -7.87
N ASP A 90 -6.63 -13.02 -7.18
CA ASP A 90 -7.23 -11.84 -7.80
C ASP A 90 -6.15 -10.92 -8.40
N PHE A 91 -5.02 -10.75 -7.74
CA PHE A 91 -3.87 -9.98 -8.23
C PHE A 91 -3.29 -10.58 -9.51
N VAL A 92 -3.02 -11.88 -9.53
CA VAL A 92 -2.48 -12.57 -10.72
C VAL A 92 -3.48 -12.51 -11.87
N ARG A 93 -4.78 -12.65 -11.60
CA ARG A 93 -5.83 -12.49 -12.60
C ARG A 93 -5.87 -11.08 -13.19
N ALA A 94 -5.77 -10.07 -12.35
CA ALA A 94 -5.77 -8.67 -12.77
C ALA A 94 -4.53 -8.29 -13.58
N SER A 95 -3.39 -8.93 -13.34
CA SER A 95 -2.15 -8.71 -14.09
C SER A 95 -2.19 -9.20 -15.54
N LYS A 96 -3.28 -9.85 -15.97
CA LYS A 96 -3.49 -10.36 -17.33
C LYS A 96 -2.40 -11.32 -17.83
N GLN A 97 -1.76 -12.05 -16.95
CA GLN A 97 -0.84 -13.12 -17.34
C GLN A 97 -1.66 -14.28 -17.91
N GLY A 98 -1.68 -14.38 -19.26
CA GLY A 98 -2.63 -15.23 -20.00
C GLY A 98 -2.32 -16.72 -20.01
N GLU A 99 -1.13 -17.14 -19.55
CA GLU A 99 -0.74 -18.54 -19.59
C GLU A 99 -0.99 -19.24 -18.25
N ARG A 100 -1.75 -20.32 -18.29
CA ARG A 100 -2.15 -21.08 -17.10
C ARG A 100 -0.96 -21.57 -16.25
N HIS A 101 0.14 -21.93 -16.89
CA HIS A 101 1.35 -22.40 -16.22
C HIS A 101 2.07 -21.25 -15.49
N VAL A 102 2.14 -20.08 -16.10
CA VAL A 102 2.74 -18.87 -15.52
C VAL A 102 1.89 -18.41 -14.33
N THR A 103 0.59 -18.41 -14.46
CA THR A 103 -0.34 -18.07 -13.36
C THR A 103 -0.13 -18.98 -12.15
N HIS A 104 -0.03 -20.29 -12.35
CA HIS A 104 0.20 -21.24 -11.28
C HIS A 104 1.57 -21.05 -10.60
N ALA A 105 2.62 -20.81 -11.39
CA ALA A 105 3.97 -20.58 -10.88
C ALA A 105 4.04 -19.29 -10.04
N LEU A 106 3.41 -18.20 -10.51
CA LEU A 106 3.33 -16.94 -9.80
C LEU A 106 2.55 -17.06 -8.49
N MET A 107 1.41 -17.74 -8.50
CA MET A 107 0.62 -17.96 -7.29
C MET A 107 1.41 -18.72 -6.23
N ARG A 108 2.14 -19.76 -6.64
CA ARG A 108 3.00 -20.54 -5.74
C ARG A 108 4.13 -19.68 -5.16
N TYR A 109 4.84 -18.95 -6.01
CA TYR A 109 5.92 -18.07 -5.61
C TYR A 109 5.46 -17.00 -4.61
N LEU A 110 4.39 -16.27 -4.92
CA LEU A 110 3.84 -15.24 -4.05
C LEU A 110 3.27 -15.80 -2.74
N GLY A 111 2.76 -17.04 -2.78
CA GLY A 111 2.23 -17.70 -1.58
C GLY A 111 3.29 -18.09 -0.55
N GLU A 112 4.56 -18.17 -0.95
CA GLU A 112 5.70 -18.48 -0.08
C GLU A 112 6.20 -17.29 0.73
N PHE A 113 5.83 -16.04 0.35
CA PHE A 113 6.24 -14.84 1.08
C PHE A 113 5.42 -14.61 2.35
N GLU A 114 6.08 -14.07 3.36
CA GLU A 114 5.41 -13.50 4.52
C GLU A 114 4.72 -12.17 4.14
N PRO A 115 3.62 -11.78 4.82
CA PRO A 115 2.84 -10.60 4.43
C PRO A 115 3.57 -9.25 4.45
N LEU A 116 4.74 -9.16 5.07
CA LEU A 116 5.56 -7.94 5.12
C LEU A 116 6.84 -8.04 4.26
N GLU A 117 7.02 -9.11 3.49
CA GLU A 117 8.09 -9.26 2.50
C GLU A 117 7.64 -8.76 1.11
#